data_3e2be3a65b9ebf03748365e67a9980fe
#
_entry.id   3e2be3a65b9ebf03748365e67a9980fe
#
_cell.length_a   1.000
_cell.length_b   1.000
_cell.length_c   1.000
_cell.angle_alpha   90.00
_cell.angle_beta   90.00
_cell.angle_gamma   90.00
#
_symmetry.space_group_name_H-M   'P 1'
#
loop_
_entity.id
_entity.type
_entity.pdbx_description
1 polymer ?
#
loop_
_entity_poly.entity_id
_entity_poly.type
_entity_poly.pdbx_seq_one_letter_code
_entity_poly.pdbx_strand_id
1 'polypeptide(L)'
;MSAAESPSEIERDALKRAAAEAAVELVENGMVVGLGSGSTAAFAIEVLGRRHREGLRFVGIPSSERTAALATAAGIPLTSFAEHRQIDLTIDGADEVERGTLNLIKGLGGALLREKIIAAASRSLAIIIDGTKLVDRLGTRASVPVEAVAFGLEATRAALEVLGASVRLRLSPAGKPFVTDGGNRILDCSFGPITDPARLEERIARIVGVVENGLFIGRADPVFVADAGGVHRLDSARAHRGSPPILVIMGVSGAGKSTVAQELAARLGWSFEEGDALHPTANVAKMHAGIPLTDADRRPWLLRVADWIDHQRATKQPGIITCSALKRSYRDIIVGDRPEVRLVYLRGGRDLLAEHLAGRHGHFMPAALLQSQLDTLEEPDPTEDPLTIDLGPSPGKIAEEIIRLLGASAAIGQRVVHWRMEESADAGEGQP
;
A
#
# COMPACT_ATOMS: atom_id res chain seq x y z
N MET A 1 -12.32 -7.94 -28.41
CA MET A 1 -12.40 -7.72 -26.95
C MET A 1 -13.56 -6.78 -26.72
N SER A 2 -14.67 -7.28 -26.14
CA SER A 2 -15.85 -6.48 -25.81
C SER A 2 -15.48 -5.47 -24.73
N ALA A 3 -15.78 -4.19 -24.94
CA ALA A 3 -15.71 -3.19 -23.90
C ALA A 3 -16.66 -3.62 -22.78
N ALA A 4 -16.13 -3.91 -21.59
CA ALA A 4 -16.96 -4.19 -20.44
C ALA A 4 -17.82 -2.95 -20.20
N GLU A 5 -19.13 -3.11 -20.22
CA GLU A 5 -20.08 -2.04 -19.89
C GLU A 5 -19.80 -1.55 -18.46
N SER A 6 -19.78 -0.23 -18.28
CA SER A 6 -19.59 0.35 -16.94
C SER A 6 -20.74 -0.07 -16.02
N PRO A 7 -20.48 -0.50 -14.77
CA PRO A 7 -21.51 -0.94 -13.83
C PRO A 7 -22.61 0.11 -13.68
N SER A 8 -23.85 -0.31 -13.60
CA SER A 8 -24.99 0.54 -13.27
C SER A 8 -24.83 1.17 -11.87
N GLU A 9 -25.62 2.20 -11.56
CA GLU A 9 -25.57 2.83 -10.23
C GLU A 9 -25.94 1.85 -9.12
N ILE A 10 -26.92 0.97 -9.36
CA ILE A 10 -27.35 -0.08 -8.42
C ILE A 10 -26.22 -1.08 -8.16
N GLU A 11 -25.53 -1.51 -9.21
CA GLU A 11 -24.38 -2.43 -9.08
C GLU A 11 -23.23 -1.76 -8.33
N ARG A 12 -22.91 -0.49 -8.59
CA ARG A 12 -21.90 0.25 -7.85
C ARG A 12 -22.25 0.41 -6.37
N ASP A 13 -23.49 0.63 -6.03
CA ASP A 13 -23.91 0.76 -4.63
C ASP A 13 -23.86 -0.61 -3.91
N ALA A 14 -24.17 -1.70 -4.60
CA ALA A 14 -23.97 -3.05 -4.07
C ALA A 14 -22.47 -3.33 -3.79
N LEU A 15 -21.58 -2.96 -4.71
CA LEU A 15 -20.13 -3.09 -4.52
C LEU A 15 -19.62 -2.26 -3.35
N LYS A 16 -20.04 -1.00 -3.23
CA LYS A 16 -19.66 -0.12 -2.10
C LYS A 16 -20.13 -0.70 -0.77
N ARG A 17 -21.36 -1.25 -0.72
CA ARG A 17 -21.91 -1.90 0.47
C ARG A 17 -21.09 -3.14 0.85
N ALA A 18 -20.71 -3.99 -0.11
CA ALA A 18 -19.89 -5.17 0.14
C ALA A 18 -18.51 -4.80 0.71
N ALA A 19 -17.84 -3.78 0.14
CA ALA A 19 -16.57 -3.27 0.67
C ALA A 19 -16.73 -2.71 2.09
N ALA A 20 -17.84 -2.00 2.36
CA ALA A 20 -18.14 -1.44 3.68
C ALA A 20 -18.38 -2.53 4.72
N GLU A 21 -19.11 -3.59 4.37
CA GLU A 21 -19.34 -4.74 5.25
C GLU A 21 -18.03 -5.42 5.64
N ALA A 22 -17.15 -5.67 4.68
CA ALA A 22 -15.83 -6.24 4.94
C ALA A 22 -14.96 -5.37 5.85
N ALA A 23 -14.97 -4.05 5.66
CA ALA A 23 -14.17 -3.13 6.48
C ALA A 23 -14.72 -3.03 7.92
N VAL A 24 -16.04 -3.06 8.10
CA VAL A 24 -16.68 -2.97 9.42
C VAL A 24 -16.37 -4.19 10.30
N GLU A 25 -16.05 -5.36 9.72
CA GLU A 25 -15.58 -6.52 10.51
C GLU A 25 -14.29 -6.26 11.29
N LEU A 26 -13.53 -5.22 10.95
CA LEU A 26 -12.34 -4.81 11.70
C LEU A 26 -12.67 -4.04 12.99
N VAL A 27 -13.93 -3.62 13.20
CA VAL A 27 -14.32 -2.82 14.35
C VAL A 27 -14.61 -3.73 15.53
N GLU A 28 -13.92 -3.51 16.64
CA GLU A 28 -14.06 -4.26 17.89
C GLU A 28 -14.69 -3.41 19.00
N ASN A 29 -15.14 -4.09 20.07
CA ASN A 29 -15.71 -3.42 21.22
C ASN A 29 -14.69 -2.49 21.92
N GLY A 30 -15.13 -1.29 22.23
CA GLY A 30 -14.31 -0.29 22.92
C GLY A 30 -13.48 0.60 22.00
N MET A 31 -13.48 0.38 20.68
CA MET A 31 -12.74 1.21 19.74
C MET A 31 -13.30 2.62 19.61
N VAL A 32 -12.40 3.56 19.34
CA VAL A 32 -12.70 4.87 18.78
C VAL A 32 -12.57 4.77 17.25
N VAL A 33 -13.68 4.99 16.55
CA VAL A 33 -13.78 4.80 15.09
C VAL A 33 -13.89 6.14 14.39
N GLY A 34 -12.96 6.42 13.48
CA GLY A 34 -13.07 7.55 12.56
C GLY A 34 -14.09 7.27 11.46
N LEU A 35 -15.07 8.15 11.33
CA LEU A 35 -16.16 8.01 10.36
C LEU A 35 -15.87 8.89 9.16
N GLY A 36 -15.58 8.26 8.02
CA GLY A 36 -15.26 8.92 6.76
C GLY A 36 -16.44 9.67 6.12
N SER A 37 -16.16 10.34 5.01
CA SER A 37 -17.13 11.14 4.25
C SER A 37 -17.38 10.57 2.86
N GLY A 38 -18.47 11.01 2.24
CA GLY A 38 -18.83 10.63 0.87
C GLY A 38 -19.80 9.45 0.76
N SER A 39 -20.12 9.06 -0.49
CA SER A 39 -21.17 8.07 -0.76
C SER A 39 -20.79 6.67 -0.31
N THR A 40 -19.50 6.29 -0.40
CA THR A 40 -19.03 4.97 0.02
C THR A 40 -18.98 4.86 1.55
N ALA A 41 -18.46 5.89 2.23
CA ALA A 41 -18.43 5.93 3.69
C ALA A 41 -19.84 5.91 4.34
N ALA A 42 -20.86 6.44 3.63
CA ALA A 42 -22.23 6.38 4.10
C ALA A 42 -22.73 4.93 4.28
N PHE A 43 -22.31 4.00 3.42
CA PHE A 43 -22.64 2.57 3.59
C PHE A 43 -21.95 1.99 4.83
N ALA A 44 -20.69 2.38 5.11
CA ALA A 44 -20.03 1.93 6.34
C ALA A 44 -20.74 2.46 7.59
N ILE A 45 -21.22 3.70 7.60
CA ILE A 45 -21.99 4.28 8.71
C ILE A 45 -23.30 3.51 8.91
N GLU A 46 -24.01 3.15 7.83
CA GLU A 46 -25.22 2.35 7.90
C GLU A 46 -24.96 0.97 8.53
N VAL A 47 -23.88 0.28 8.06
CA VAL A 47 -23.47 -1.04 8.58
C VAL A 47 -23.06 -0.93 10.04
N LEU A 48 -22.25 0.07 10.41
CA LEU A 48 -21.84 0.34 11.79
C LEU A 48 -23.03 0.59 12.71
N GLY A 49 -24.01 1.38 12.27
CA GLY A 49 -25.24 1.62 13.03
C GLY A 49 -26.06 0.34 13.24
N ARG A 50 -26.14 -0.55 12.24
CA ARG A 50 -26.76 -1.88 12.37
C ARG A 50 -26.00 -2.73 13.41
N ARG A 51 -24.67 -2.85 13.29
CA ARG A 51 -23.83 -3.61 14.22
C ARG A 51 -23.89 -3.05 15.64
N HIS A 52 -23.99 -1.74 15.78
CA HIS A 52 -24.18 -1.10 17.10
C HIS A 52 -25.49 -1.55 17.76
N ARG A 53 -26.59 -1.60 17.02
CA ARG A 53 -27.89 -2.12 17.52
C ARG A 53 -27.82 -3.61 17.87
N GLU A 54 -27.01 -4.38 17.16
CA GLU A 54 -26.75 -5.80 17.40
C GLU A 54 -25.81 -6.08 18.58
N GLY A 55 -25.25 -5.03 19.21
CA GLY A 55 -24.45 -5.17 20.43
C GLY A 55 -23.00 -4.73 20.34
N LEU A 56 -22.48 -4.37 19.17
CA LEU A 56 -21.13 -3.82 19.02
C LEU A 56 -21.04 -2.46 19.76
N ARG A 57 -20.03 -2.27 20.60
CA ARG A 57 -19.86 -1.06 21.41
C ARG A 57 -18.61 -0.32 20.97
N PHE A 58 -18.79 0.88 20.41
CA PHE A 58 -17.72 1.80 19.97
C PHE A 58 -18.25 3.23 20.01
N VAL A 59 -17.35 4.22 19.86
CA VAL A 59 -17.70 5.63 19.68
C VAL A 59 -17.10 6.16 18.38
N GLY A 60 -17.78 7.12 17.72
CA GLY A 60 -17.39 7.63 16.41
C GLY A 60 -16.89 9.06 16.43
N ILE A 61 -15.83 9.37 15.67
CA ILE A 61 -15.40 10.75 15.37
C ILE A 61 -15.66 11.02 13.88
N PRO A 62 -16.62 11.92 13.54
CA PRO A 62 -17.02 12.19 12.16
C PRO A 62 -16.07 13.15 11.46
N SER A 63 -15.77 12.89 10.15
CA SER A 63 -14.92 13.74 9.32
C SER A 63 -15.63 14.94 8.68
N SER A 64 -16.94 15.08 8.87
CA SER A 64 -17.72 16.22 8.37
C SER A 64 -19.02 16.38 9.15
N GLU A 65 -19.64 17.56 9.06
CA GLU A 65 -20.97 17.83 9.64
C GLU A 65 -22.03 16.85 9.04
N ARG A 66 -21.93 16.59 7.75
CA ARG A 66 -22.81 15.63 7.08
C ARG A 66 -22.63 14.22 7.65
N THR A 67 -21.39 13.81 7.89
CA THR A 67 -21.07 12.50 8.50
C THR A 67 -21.61 12.42 9.94
N ALA A 68 -21.48 13.51 10.72
CA ALA A 68 -22.04 13.58 12.06
C ALA A 68 -23.57 13.37 12.08
N ALA A 69 -24.28 14.04 11.17
CA ALA A 69 -25.72 13.89 11.02
C ALA A 69 -26.12 12.45 10.64
N LEU A 70 -25.40 11.81 9.69
CA LEU A 70 -25.66 10.42 9.29
C LEU A 70 -25.40 9.43 10.43
N ALA A 71 -24.31 9.60 11.16
CA ALA A 71 -23.95 8.73 12.28
C ALA A 71 -24.97 8.85 13.44
N THR A 72 -25.42 10.09 13.74
CA THR A 72 -26.48 10.33 14.74
C THR A 72 -27.78 9.66 14.33
N ALA A 73 -28.18 9.79 13.05
CA ALA A 73 -29.38 9.13 12.52
C ALA A 73 -29.28 7.59 12.55
N ALA A 74 -28.07 7.05 12.41
CA ALA A 74 -27.81 5.61 12.51
C ALA A 74 -27.75 5.10 13.98
N GLY A 75 -27.80 6.00 14.97
CA GLY A 75 -27.72 5.69 16.39
C GLY A 75 -26.31 5.43 16.91
N ILE A 76 -25.28 5.87 16.20
CA ILE A 76 -23.88 5.74 16.61
C ILE A 76 -23.55 6.84 17.63
N PRO A 77 -23.02 6.50 18.82
CA PRO A 77 -22.56 7.49 19.79
C PRO A 77 -21.33 8.21 19.26
N LEU A 78 -21.39 9.55 19.28
CA LEU A 78 -20.30 10.39 18.80
C LEU A 78 -19.42 10.88 19.95
N THR A 79 -18.15 11.09 19.67
CA THR A 79 -17.14 11.68 20.52
C THR A 79 -16.30 12.70 19.76
N SER A 80 -15.27 13.26 20.38
CA SER A 80 -14.42 14.29 19.80
C SER A 80 -12.95 14.12 20.17
N PHE A 81 -12.07 14.88 19.50
CA PHE A 81 -10.65 14.95 19.86
C PHE A 81 -10.36 15.55 21.24
N ALA A 82 -11.34 16.23 21.87
CA ALA A 82 -11.21 16.69 23.24
C ALA A 82 -11.23 15.52 24.24
N GLU A 83 -11.94 14.44 23.93
CA GLU A 83 -12.05 13.23 24.75
C GLU A 83 -11.07 12.14 24.31
N HIS A 84 -10.88 11.96 23.00
CA HIS A 84 -10.03 10.92 22.42
C HIS A 84 -9.05 11.51 21.42
N ARG A 85 -7.76 11.57 21.79
CA ARG A 85 -6.70 12.12 20.94
C ARG A 85 -6.23 11.16 19.85
N GLN A 86 -6.53 9.89 19.98
CA GLN A 86 -6.14 8.82 19.06
C GLN A 86 -7.38 8.03 18.63
N ILE A 87 -7.41 7.67 17.38
CA ILE A 87 -8.44 6.84 16.75
C ILE A 87 -7.83 5.45 16.52
N ASP A 88 -8.58 4.38 16.83
CA ASP A 88 -8.10 3.02 16.63
C ASP A 88 -8.18 2.62 15.15
N LEU A 89 -9.31 2.88 14.52
CA LEU A 89 -9.57 2.56 13.12
C LEU A 89 -10.41 3.64 12.48
N THR A 90 -10.00 4.16 11.32
CA THR A 90 -10.87 4.97 10.47
C THR A 90 -11.32 4.16 9.28
N ILE A 91 -12.63 4.24 8.92
CA ILE A 91 -13.19 3.68 7.69
C ILE A 91 -13.63 4.84 6.79
N ASP A 92 -13.05 4.94 5.59
CA ASP A 92 -13.33 6.03 4.65
C ASP A 92 -13.28 5.57 3.19
N GLY A 93 -13.83 6.37 2.28
CA GLY A 93 -13.71 6.18 0.84
C GLY A 93 -12.46 6.84 0.26
N ALA A 94 -12.23 6.61 -1.04
CA ALA A 94 -11.24 7.36 -1.82
C ALA A 94 -11.77 7.68 -3.22
N ASP A 95 -11.20 8.72 -3.84
CA ASP A 95 -11.51 9.13 -5.21
C ASP A 95 -10.64 8.37 -6.21
N GLU A 96 -9.37 8.14 -5.88
CA GLU A 96 -8.44 7.22 -6.53
C GLU A 96 -7.56 6.51 -5.49
N VAL A 97 -7.18 5.27 -5.80
CA VAL A 97 -6.19 4.47 -5.06
C VAL A 97 -5.16 3.97 -6.06
N GLU A 98 -3.90 4.28 -5.83
CA GLU A 98 -2.79 3.82 -6.66
C GLU A 98 -2.42 2.38 -6.33
N ARG A 99 -2.35 1.51 -7.36
CA ARG A 99 -1.90 0.12 -7.20
C ARG A 99 -0.49 0.05 -6.63
N GLY A 100 -0.22 -0.91 -5.79
CA GLY A 100 1.10 -1.16 -5.19
C GLY A 100 1.44 -0.24 -4.04
N THR A 101 1.32 1.08 -4.19
CA THR A 101 1.66 2.05 -3.13
C THR A 101 0.53 2.30 -2.15
N LEU A 102 -0.72 2.06 -2.57
CA LEU A 102 -1.96 2.45 -1.88
C LEU A 102 -2.00 3.94 -1.49
N ASN A 103 -1.30 4.79 -2.23
CA ASN A 103 -1.47 6.23 -2.14
C ASN A 103 -2.85 6.63 -2.67
N LEU A 104 -3.44 7.70 -2.12
CA LEU A 104 -4.81 8.08 -2.44
C LEU A 104 -4.91 9.51 -2.97
N ILE A 105 -5.94 9.74 -3.80
CA ILE A 105 -6.58 11.03 -3.92
C ILE A 105 -7.91 10.96 -3.19
N LYS A 106 -8.17 11.95 -2.31
CA LYS A 106 -9.41 12.13 -1.55
C LYS A 106 -9.83 13.59 -1.56
N GLY A 107 -11.09 13.84 -1.17
CA GLY A 107 -11.58 15.19 -0.95
C GLY A 107 -12.42 15.76 -2.07
N LEU A 108 -12.85 14.99 -3.08
CA LEU A 108 -13.85 15.45 -4.04
C LEU A 108 -15.18 15.80 -3.36
N GLY A 109 -15.48 15.17 -2.21
CA GLY A 109 -16.63 15.49 -1.34
C GLY A 109 -16.50 16.79 -0.54
N GLY A 110 -15.33 17.43 -0.52
CA GLY A 110 -15.09 18.72 0.16
C GLY A 110 -14.66 18.66 1.62
N ALA A 111 -14.38 17.49 2.19
CA ALA A 111 -14.03 17.31 3.60
C ALA A 111 -12.54 16.98 3.83
N LEU A 112 -11.67 17.16 2.81
CA LEU A 112 -10.28 16.66 2.78
C LEU A 112 -9.44 17.02 4.01
N LEU A 113 -9.57 18.21 4.56
CA LEU A 113 -8.82 18.64 5.75
C LEU A 113 -9.19 17.80 6.97
N ARG A 114 -10.50 17.70 7.29
CA ARG A 114 -10.98 16.90 8.42
C ARG A 114 -10.70 15.41 8.20
N GLU A 115 -10.85 14.90 6.97
CA GLU A 115 -10.49 13.53 6.60
C GLU A 115 -9.00 13.26 6.87
N LYS A 116 -8.10 14.19 6.50
CA LYS A 116 -6.66 14.03 6.73
C LYS A 116 -6.28 14.13 8.20
N ILE A 117 -6.94 15.00 8.98
CA ILE A 117 -6.75 15.09 10.44
C ILE A 117 -7.12 13.76 11.10
N ILE A 118 -8.29 13.20 10.78
CA ILE A 118 -8.76 11.91 11.28
C ILE A 118 -7.79 10.80 10.87
N ALA A 119 -7.41 10.73 9.60
CA ALA A 119 -6.45 9.75 9.09
C ALA A 119 -5.08 9.86 9.80
N ALA A 120 -4.63 11.07 10.12
CA ALA A 120 -3.37 11.30 10.83
C ALA A 120 -3.42 10.86 12.30
N ALA A 121 -4.59 10.97 12.93
CA ALA A 121 -4.81 10.56 14.32
C ALA A 121 -5.13 9.06 14.46
N SER A 122 -5.30 8.33 13.35
CA SER A 122 -5.70 6.93 13.33
C SER A 122 -4.50 5.98 13.34
N ARG A 123 -4.63 4.88 14.07
CA ARG A 123 -3.67 3.76 14.04
C ARG A 123 -3.75 3.03 12.72
N SER A 124 -4.96 2.87 12.19
CA SER A 124 -5.24 2.23 10.91
C SER A 124 -6.28 3.02 10.13
N LEU A 125 -6.11 3.11 8.81
CA LEU A 125 -7.04 3.76 7.88
C LEU A 125 -7.51 2.72 6.86
N ALA A 126 -8.67 2.10 7.11
CA ALA A 126 -9.31 1.21 6.16
C ALA A 126 -10.02 2.03 5.07
N ILE A 127 -9.63 1.82 3.84
CA ILE A 127 -10.24 2.46 2.68
C ILE A 127 -11.17 1.48 1.97
N ILE A 128 -12.35 1.95 1.61
CA ILE A 128 -13.38 1.16 0.93
C ILE A 128 -13.68 1.79 -0.43
N ILE A 129 -13.54 1.00 -1.50
CA ILE A 129 -13.76 1.45 -2.88
C ILE A 129 -14.43 0.37 -3.74
N ASP A 130 -15.04 0.80 -4.83
CA ASP A 130 -15.29 -0.09 -5.97
C ASP A 130 -14.07 -0.14 -6.90
N GLY A 131 -13.95 -1.21 -7.70
CA GLY A 131 -12.79 -1.44 -8.56
C GLY A 131 -12.48 -0.32 -9.57
N THR A 132 -13.46 0.58 -9.87
CA THR A 132 -13.24 1.71 -10.79
C THR A 132 -12.33 2.80 -10.22
N LYS A 133 -12.14 2.80 -8.88
CA LYS A 133 -11.28 3.77 -8.18
C LYS A 133 -9.81 3.36 -8.13
N LEU A 134 -9.52 2.11 -8.47
CA LEU A 134 -8.16 1.59 -8.49
C LEU A 134 -7.47 1.98 -9.80
N VAL A 135 -6.35 2.69 -9.71
CA VAL A 135 -5.60 3.25 -10.84
C VAL A 135 -4.12 2.85 -10.79
N ASP A 136 -3.46 2.83 -11.93
CA ASP A 136 -2.02 2.56 -11.99
C ASP A 136 -1.19 3.78 -11.57
N ARG A 137 -1.74 5.00 -11.73
CA ARG A 137 -1.14 6.27 -11.27
C ARG A 137 -2.22 7.23 -10.83
N LEU A 138 -1.97 7.92 -9.71
CA LEU A 138 -2.84 8.99 -9.23
C LEU A 138 -2.97 10.13 -10.26
N GLY A 139 -4.09 10.81 -10.25
CA GLY A 139 -4.39 11.94 -11.16
C GLY A 139 -4.83 11.51 -12.56
N THR A 140 -5.01 10.20 -12.80
CA THR A 140 -5.47 9.68 -14.09
C THR A 140 -6.93 10.05 -14.37
N ARG A 141 -7.79 10.05 -13.33
CA ARG A 141 -9.24 10.30 -13.44
C ARG A 141 -9.70 11.42 -12.55
N ALA A 142 -9.10 11.58 -11.36
CA ALA A 142 -9.45 12.58 -10.37
C ALA A 142 -8.46 13.75 -10.37
N SER A 143 -8.97 14.97 -10.19
CA SER A 143 -8.12 16.10 -9.82
C SER A 143 -7.72 16.01 -8.35
N VAL A 144 -6.59 16.60 -7.99
CA VAL A 144 -6.16 16.78 -6.60
C VAL A 144 -6.89 18.01 -6.02
N PRO A 145 -7.81 17.84 -5.07
CA PRO A 145 -8.42 19.01 -4.42
C PRO A 145 -7.43 19.63 -3.44
N VAL A 146 -7.35 20.96 -3.46
CA VAL A 146 -6.49 21.76 -2.56
C VAL A 146 -7.39 22.72 -1.80
N GLU A 147 -7.44 22.58 -0.48
CA GLU A 147 -8.12 23.51 0.40
C GLU A 147 -7.23 24.73 0.65
N ALA A 148 -7.74 25.91 0.41
CA ALA A 148 -7.01 27.16 0.52
C ALA A 148 -7.84 28.24 1.21
N VAL A 149 -7.17 29.16 1.93
CA VAL A 149 -7.81 30.31 2.54
C VAL A 149 -8.42 31.23 1.46
N ALA A 150 -9.54 31.87 1.78
CA ALA A 150 -10.21 32.75 0.84
C ALA A 150 -9.39 34.02 0.51
N PHE A 151 -8.63 34.52 1.48
CA PHE A 151 -7.76 35.69 1.27
C PHE A 151 -6.58 35.31 0.38
N GLY A 152 -6.38 36.04 -0.70
CA GLY A 152 -5.26 35.78 -1.64
C GLY A 152 -5.42 34.52 -2.50
N LEU A 153 -6.64 34.01 -2.69
CA LEU A 153 -6.93 32.77 -3.41
C LEU A 153 -6.33 32.73 -4.82
N GLU A 154 -6.35 33.88 -5.54
CA GLU A 154 -5.80 33.99 -6.90
C GLU A 154 -4.25 33.85 -6.90
N ALA A 155 -3.57 34.34 -5.86
CA ALA A 155 -2.12 34.14 -5.71
C ALA A 155 -1.79 32.67 -5.45
N THR A 156 -2.56 32.00 -4.58
CA THR A 156 -2.44 30.55 -4.30
C THR A 156 -2.70 29.74 -5.57
N ARG A 157 -3.73 30.13 -6.36
CA ARG A 157 -4.06 29.51 -7.64
C ARG A 157 -2.88 29.62 -8.63
N ALA A 158 -2.33 30.83 -8.82
CA ALA A 158 -1.19 31.03 -9.69
C ALA A 158 0.04 30.19 -9.28
N ALA A 159 0.30 30.06 -7.98
CA ALA A 159 1.37 29.20 -7.48
C ALA A 159 1.15 27.72 -7.78
N LEU A 160 -0.09 27.23 -7.73
CA LEU A 160 -0.45 25.86 -8.11
C LEU A 160 -0.31 25.64 -9.63
N GLU A 161 -0.64 26.63 -10.44
CA GLU A 161 -0.47 26.60 -11.90
C GLU A 161 1.02 26.51 -12.28
N VAL A 162 1.92 27.17 -11.53
CA VAL A 162 3.39 27.05 -11.69
C VAL A 162 3.88 25.62 -11.41
N LEU A 163 3.17 24.85 -10.57
CA LEU A 163 3.47 23.43 -10.37
C LEU A 163 3.07 22.54 -11.55
N GLY A 164 2.37 23.08 -12.55
CA GLY A 164 1.88 22.38 -13.75
C GLY A 164 0.42 21.97 -13.70
N ALA A 165 -0.37 22.44 -12.72
CA ALA A 165 -1.78 22.13 -12.62
C ALA A 165 -2.64 23.00 -13.56
N SER A 166 -3.70 22.39 -14.12
CA SER A 166 -4.87 23.14 -14.54
C SER A 166 -5.79 23.32 -13.33
N VAL A 167 -6.02 24.54 -12.88
CA VAL A 167 -6.68 24.85 -11.60
C VAL A 167 -8.06 25.41 -11.82
N ARG A 168 -9.07 24.85 -11.14
CA ARG A 168 -10.45 25.34 -11.13
C ARG A 168 -10.95 25.57 -9.71
N LEU A 169 -11.59 26.73 -9.48
CA LEU A 169 -12.31 26.96 -8.23
C LEU A 169 -13.54 26.05 -8.19
N ARG A 170 -13.70 25.29 -7.11
CA ARG A 170 -14.88 24.46 -6.91
C ARG A 170 -16.11 25.31 -6.65
N LEU A 171 -17.19 24.96 -7.34
CA LEU A 171 -18.48 25.61 -7.17
C LEU A 171 -19.47 24.64 -6.50
N SER A 172 -20.37 25.21 -5.70
CA SER A 172 -21.54 24.51 -5.20
C SER A 172 -22.56 24.27 -6.34
N PRO A 173 -23.56 23.40 -6.16
CA PRO A 173 -24.65 23.22 -7.14
C PRO A 173 -25.38 24.51 -7.49
N ALA A 174 -25.35 25.51 -6.59
CA ALA A 174 -25.94 26.85 -6.84
C ALA A 174 -25.01 27.80 -7.62
N GLY A 175 -23.87 27.32 -8.15
CA GLY A 175 -22.91 28.13 -8.92
C GLY A 175 -22.07 29.11 -8.10
N LYS A 176 -22.16 29.08 -6.77
CA LYS A 176 -21.33 29.89 -5.87
C LYS A 176 -20.06 29.15 -5.48
N PRO A 177 -18.96 29.86 -5.12
CA PRO A 177 -17.77 29.18 -4.56
C PRO A 177 -18.14 28.24 -3.42
N PHE A 178 -17.64 26.98 -3.51
CA PHE A 178 -17.84 26.00 -2.44
C PHE A 178 -17.09 26.46 -1.19
N VAL A 179 -17.71 26.28 -0.03
CA VAL A 179 -17.14 26.61 1.29
C VAL A 179 -17.03 25.33 2.07
N THR A 180 -15.83 25.02 2.57
CA THR A 180 -15.58 23.86 3.44
C THR A 180 -16.17 24.08 4.84
N ASP A 181 -16.28 23.01 5.64
CA ASP A 181 -16.68 23.11 7.05
C ASP A 181 -15.72 24.01 7.87
N GLY A 182 -14.49 24.23 7.39
CA GLY A 182 -13.49 25.14 7.94
C GLY A 182 -13.59 26.59 7.45
N GLY A 183 -14.55 26.91 6.56
CA GLY A 183 -14.73 28.24 5.98
C GLY A 183 -13.84 28.57 4.79
N ASN A 184 -13.02 27.63 4.33
CA ASN A 184 -12.05 27.80 3.25
C ASN A 184 -12.68 27.55 1.86
N ARG A 185 -11.85 27.61 0.80
CA ARG A 185 -12.21 27.32 -0.59
C ARG A 185 -11.49 26.08 -1.06
N ILE A 186 -11.98 25.46 -2.14
CA ILE A 186 -11.29 24.33 -2.78
C ILE A 186 -10.92 24.71 -4.21
N LEU A 187 -9.65 24.48 -4.53
CA LEU A 187 -9.09 24.54 -5.87
C LEU A 187 -8.89 23.09 -6.36
N ASP A 188 -9.60 22.70 -7.40
CA ASP A 188 -9.44 21.41 -8.07
C ASP A 188 -8.29 21.47 -9.07
N CYS A 189 -7.18 20.78 -8.76
CA CYS A 189 -5.92 20.83 -9.50
C CYS A 189 -5.72 19.57 -10.34
N SER A 190 -5.78 19.69 -11.66
CA SER A 190 -5.54 18.57 -12.59
C SER A 190 -4.09 18.61 -13.06
N PHE A 191 -3.30 17.59 -12.66
CA PHE A 191 -1.89 17.40 -13.04
C PHE A 191 -1.71 16.36 -14.16
N GLY A 192 -2.77 15.60 -14.52
CA GLY A 192 -2.63 14.36 -15.25
C GLY A 192 -1.99 13.25 -14.38
N PRO A 193 -1.51 12.17 -14.99
CA PRO A 193 -0.88 11.05 -14.25
C PRO A 193 0.36 11.52 -13.46
N ILE A 194 0.30 11.41 -12.14
CA ILE A 194 1.33 11.92 -11.22
C ILE A 194 2.43 10.86 -11.08
N THR A 195 3.66 11.22 -11.41
CA THR A 195 4.81 10.30 -11.35
C THR A 195 5.42 10.18 -9.96
N ASP A 196 5.35 11.23 -9.14
CA ASP A 196 5.88 11.28 -7.77
C ASP A 196 4.86 12.01 -6.87
N PRO A 197 3.84 11.27 -6.37
CA PRO A 197 2.80 11.87 -5.54
C PRO A 197 3.31 12.44 -4.22
N ALA A 198 4.35 11.85 -3.63
CA ALA A 198 4.91 12.31 -2.36
C ALA A 198 5.59 13.67 -2.53
N ARG A 199 6.41 13.81 -3.57
CA ARG A 199 7.05 15.10 -3.88
C ARG A 199 6.05 16.18 -4.26
N LEU A 200 4.99 15.82 -4.98
CA LEU A 200 3.93 16.77 -5.35
C LEU A 200 3.19 17.25 -4.10
N GLU A 201 2.84 16.34 -3.18
CA GLU A 201 2.20 16.65 -1.90
C GLU A 201 3.02 17.66 -1.10
N GLU A 202 4.33 17.41 -0.93
CA GLU A 202 5.24 18.33 -0.23
C GLU A 202 5.31 19.71 -0.90
N ARG A 203 5.34 19.77 -2.23
CA ARG A 203 5.40 21.05 -2.97
C ARG A 203 4.11 21.85 -2.81
N ILE A 204 2.95 21.20 -2.87
CA ILE A 204 1.66 21.85 -2.65
C ILE A 204 1.58 22.37 -1.21
N ALA A 205 1.94 21.56 -0.22
CA ALA A 205 1.88 21.94 1.19
C ALA A 205 2.76 23.14 1.56
N ARG A 206 3.79 23.45 0.76
CA ARG A 206 4.66 24.62 0.97
C ARG A 206 4.13 25.92 0.38
N ILE A 207 3.04 25.88 -0.38
CA ILE A 207 2.44 27.10 -0.97
C ILE A 207 1.70 27.86 0.12
N VAL A 208 2.09 29.13 0.32
CA VAL A 208 1.39 30.04 1.25
C VAL A 208 -0.06 30.20 0.81
N GLY A 209 -0.99 30.05 1.74
CA GLY A 209 -2.43 30.09 1.48
C GLY A 209 -3.06 28.71 1.29
N VAL A 210 -2.30 27.66 1.04
CA VAL A 210 -2.78 26.26 1.11
C VAL A 210 -2.96 25.87 2.57
N VAL A 211 -4.12 25.30 2.88
CA VAL A 211 -4.45 24.72 4.17
C VAL A 211 -4.12 23.23 4.17
N GLU A 212 -4.60 22.51 3.13
CA GLU A 212 -4.35 21.08 2.96
C GLU A 212 -4.62 20.65 1.52
N ASN A 213 -4.12 19.49 1.12
CA ASN A 213 -4.32 18.92 -0.21
C ASN A 213 -4.86 17.48 -0.14
N GLY A 214 -5.45 17.00 -1.22
CA GLY A 214 -6.12 15.71 -1.31
C GLY A 214 -5.21 14.52 -1.59
N LEU A 215 -3.89 14.68 -1.58
CA LEU A 215 -2.95 13.56 -1.69
C LEU A 215 -2.71 12.94 -0.29
N PHE A 216 -3.04 11.67 -0.14
CA PHE A 216 -2.86 10.91 1.10
C PHE A 216 -1.77 9.87 0.88
N ILE A 217 -0.54 10.23 1.21
CA ILE A 217 0.64 9.44 0.91
C ILE A 217 0.94 8.45 2.04
N GLY A 218 0.94 7.14 1.67
CA GLY A 218 1.28 6.04 2.57
C GLY A 218 0.43 6.01 3.84
N ARG A 219 -0.86 6.31 3.79
CA ARG A 219 -1.77 6.33 4.95
C ARG A 219 -2.77 5.19 4.96
N ALA A 220 -3.19 4.72 3.77
CA ALA A 220 -4.17 3.66 3.67
C ALA A 220 -3.61 2.30 4.09
N ASP A 221 -4.36 1.61 4.94
CA ASP A 221 -4.08 0.25 5.36
C ASP A 221 -5.18 -0.30 6.27
N PRO A 222 -5.97 -1.31 5.82
CA PRO A 222 -6.02 -1.89 4.48
C PRO A 222 -6.90 -1.12 3.49
N VAL A 223 -6.89 -1.53 2.21
CA VAL A 223 -7.88 -1.11 1.20
C VAL A 223 -8.77 -2.30 0.83
N PHE A 224 -10.09 -2.13 0.94
CA PHE A 224 -11.08 -3.09 0.47
C PHE A 224 -11.62 -2.66 -0.88
N VAL A 225 -11.37 -3.48 -1.90
CA VAL A 225 -11.81 -3.24 -3.29
C VAL A 225 -12.91 -4.22 -3.62
N ALA A 226 -14.10 -3.73 -3.96
CA ALA A 226 -15.19 -4.58 -4.42
C ALA A 226 -15.33 -4.49 -5.95
N ASP A 227 -15.40 -5.64 -6.61
CA ASP A 227 -15.63 -5.76 -8.04
C ASP A 227 -16.48 -7.01 -8.36
N ALA A 228 -16.62 -7.37 -9.63
CA ALA A 228 -17.41 -8.53 -10.05
C ALA A 228 -16.87 -9.86 -9.50
N GLY A 229 -15.61 -9.93 -9.09
CA GLY A 229 -14.97 -11.10 -8.47
C GLY A 229 -15.19 -11.20 -6.96
N GLY A 230 -15.79 -10.18 -6.33
CA GLY A 230 -16.03 -10.11 -4.90
C GLY A 230 -15.31 -8.96 -4.21
N VAL A 231 -15.01 -9.10 -2.92
CA VAL A 231 -14.26 -8.12 -2.14
C VAL A 231 -12.83 -8.61 -1.96
N HIS A 232 -11.87 -7.79 -2.39
CA HIS A 232 -10.44 -8.04 -2.27
C HIS A 232 -9.85 -7.10 -1.23
N ARG A 233 -9.05 -7.63 -0.30
CA ARG A 233 -8.29 -6.85 0.65
C ARG A 233 -6.88 -6.63 0.10
N LEU A 234 -6.44 -5.38 0.03
CA LEU A 234 -5.08 -4.97 -0.29
C LEU A 234 -4.46 -4.37 0.97
N ASP A 235 -3.35 -4.93 1.42
CA ASP A 235 -2.62 -4.42 2.57
C ASP A 235 -1.43 -3.58 2.10
N SER A 236 -1.18 -2.46 2.78
CA SER A 236 -0.02 -1.64 2.45
C SER A 236 1.26 -2.34 2.91
N ALA A 237 2.37 -2.05 2.23
CA ALA A 237 3.70 -2.42 2.72
C ALA A 237 3.99 -1.89 4.15
N ARG A 238 3.11 -1.03 4.69
CA ARG A 238 3.15 -0.49 6.06
C ARG A 238 2.47 -1.37 7.10
N ALA A 239 1.52 -2.22 6.73
CA ALA A 239 0.86 -3.14 7.67
C ALA A 239 1.86 -4.02 8.43
N HIS A 240 3.07 -4.13 7.87
CA HIS A 240 4.15 -4.96 8.39
C HIS A 240 5.15 -4.22 9.28
N ARG A 241 4.87 -2.99 9.73
CA ARG A 241 5.80 -2.16 10.55
C ARG A 241 6.09 -2.69 11.97
N GLY A 242 5.50 -3.79 12.37
CA GLY A 242 5.82 -4.48 13.62
C GLY A 242 6.61 -5.77 13.44
N SER A 243 6.67 -6.29 12.23
CA SER A 243 7.38 -7.55 11.92
C SER A 243 8.51 -7.29 10.92
N PRO A 244 9.70 -7.86 11.13
CA PRO A 244 10.81 -7.72 10.20
C PRO A 244 10.43 -8.27 8.82
N PRO A 245 10.77 -7.56 7.73
CA PRO A 245 10.44 -8.01 6.38
C PRO A 245 11.25 -9.26 5.99
N ILE A 246 10.62 -10.13 5.21
CA ILE A 246 11.26 -11.29 4.59
C ILE A 246 11.19 -11.12 3.08
N LEU A 247 12.35 -11.11 2.42
CA LEU A 247 12.43 -10.94 0.97
C LEU A 247 12.53 -12.30 0.29
N VAL A 248 11.65 -12.55 -0.67
CA VAL A 248 11.75 -13.67 -1.59
C VAL A 248 12.25 -13.14 -2.93
N ILE A 249 13.52 -13.38 -3.25
CA ILE A 249 14.12 -12.95 -4.52
C ILE A 249 13.81 -14.00 -5.58
N MET A 250 12.94 -13.66 -6.53
CA MET A 250 12.49 -14.57 -7.58
C MET A 250 12.96 -14.19 -8.99
N GLY A 251 12.84 -15.12 -9.90
CA GLY A 251 13.16 -14.98 -11.30
C GLY A 251 13.78 -16.25 -11.88
N VAL A 252 13.93 -16.30 -13.20
CA VAL A 252 14.50 -17.45 -13.91
C VAL A 252 15.99 -17.65 -13.58
N SER A 253 16.54 -18.78 -13.96
CA SER A 253 18.00 -19.01 -13.89
C SER A 253 18.75 -17.97 -14.72
N GLY A 254 19.89 -17.50 -14.23
CA GLY A 254 20.63 -16.41 -14.86
C GLY A 254 20.20 -15.01 -14.42
N ALA A 255 19.08 -14.84 -13.71
CA ALA A 255 18.63 -13.53 -13.20
C ALA A 255 19.50 -12.95 -12.08
N GLY A 256 20.51 -13.65 -11.59
CA GLY A 256 21.42 -13.14 -10.56
C GLY A 256 20.84 -13.15 -9.15
N LYS A 257 19.81 -13.94 -8.87
CA LYS A 257 19.11 -14.03 -7.58
C LYS A 257 20.05 -14.13 -6.38
N SER A 258 20.94 -15.15 -6.38
CA SER A 258 21.88 -15.39 -5.28
C SER A 258 22.85 -14.23 -5.08
N THR A 259 23.36 -13.65 -6.16
CA THR A 259 24.28 -12.51 -6.11
C THR A 259 23.61 -11.26 -5.51
N VAL A 260 22.40 -10.94 -5.96
CA VAL A 260 21.61 -9.82 -5.42
C VAL A 260 21.23 -10.07 -3.97
N ALA A 261 20.81 -11.30 -3.62
CA ALA A 261 20.44 -11.68 -2.26
C ALA A 261 21.63 -11.57 -1.29
N GLN A 262 22.83 -12.03 -1.69
CA GLN A 262 24.05 -11.91 -0.91
C GLN A 262 24.46 -10.45 -0.70
N GLU A 263 24.36 -9.62 -1.75
CA GLU A 263 24.65 -8.18 -1.66
C GLU A 263 23.68 -7.47 -0.70
N LEU A 264 22.37 -7.80 -0.76
CA LEU A 264 21.38 -7.31 0.17
C LEU A 264 21.66 -7.76 1.61
N ALA A 265 21.97 -9.04 1.81
CA ALA A 265 22.28 -9.60 3.13
C ALA A 265 23.49 -8.91 3.76
N ALA A 266 24.54 -8.68 2.98
CA ALA A 266 25.74 -7.99 3.43
C ALA A 266 25.48 -6.53 3.85
N ARG A 267 24.62 -5.81 3.09
CA ARG A 267 24.32 -4.39 3.36
C ARG A 267 23.32 -4.21 4.50
N LEU A 268 22.36 -5.13 4.65
CA LEU A 268 21.29 -5.02 5.63
C LEU A 268 21.61 -5.75 6.95
N GLY A 269 22.61 -6.64 6.96
CA GLY A 269 22.90 -7.50 8.10
C GLY A 269 21.83 -8.57 8.35
N TRP A 270 21.06 -8.94 7.29
CA TRP A 270 19.96 -9.89 7.40
C TRP A 270 20.43 -11.32 7.11
N SER A 271 19.72 -12.31 7.68
CA SER A 271 19.97 -13.73 7.36
C SER A 271 19.63 -14.01 5.89
N PHE A 272 20.43 -14.85 5.25
CA PHE A 272 20.25 -15.26 3.86
C PHE A 272 20.18 -16.79 3.76
N GLU A 273 19.23 -17.28 2.97
CA GLU A 273 19.10 -18.70 2.61
C GLU A 273 19.03 -18.87 1.10
N GLU A 274 19.79 -19.82 0.58
CA GLU A 274 19.70 -20.21 -0.83
C GLU A 274 18.60 -21.26 -0.98
N GLY A 275 17.46 -20.87 -1.57
CA GLY A 275 16.30 -21.76 -1.67
C GLY A 275 16.56 -23.04 -2.44
N ASP A 276 17.51 -23.03 -3.39
CA ASP A 276 17.90 -24.24 -4.11
C ASP A 276 18.58 -25.28 -3.20
N ALA A 277 19.20 -24.86 -2.09
CA ALA A 277 19.77 -25.77 -1.08
C ALA A 277 18.70 -26.55 -0.31
N LEU A 278 17.46 -26.08 -0.31
CA LEU A 278 16.34 -26.72 0.38
C LEU A 278 15.68 -27.85 -0.44
N HIS A 279 16.17 -28.14 -1.66
CA HIS A 279 15.63 -29.24 -2.44
C HIS A 279 15.82 -30.61 -1.75
N PRO A 280 14.79 -31.47 -1.75
CA PRO A 280 14.94 -32.87 -1.34
C PRO A 280 16.02 -33.60 -2.16
N THR A 281 16.74 -34.55 -1.55
CA THR A 281 17.79 -35.30 -2.21
C THR A 281 17.32 -35.94 -3.55
N ALA A 282 16.07 -36.43 -3.59
CA ALA A 282 15.48 -36.97 -4.80
C ALA A 282 15.38 -35.93 -5.94
N ASN A 283 15.07 -34.67 -5.62
CA ASN A 283 15.03 -33.59 -6.61
C ASN A 283 16.44 -33.24 -7.10
N VAL A 284 17.40 -33.18 -6.19
CA VAL A 284 18.82 -32.94 -6.53
C VAL A 284 19.32 -34.02 -7.49
N ALA A 285 19.01 -35.30 -7.22
CA ALA A 285 19.38 -36.41 -8.11
C ALA A 285 18.75 -36.26 -9.52
N LYS A 286 17.46 -35.88 -9.63
CA LYS A 286 16.81 -35.63 -10.91
C LYS A 286 17.46 -34.47 -11.66
N MET A 287 17.75 -33.36 -10.96
CA MET A 287 18.40 -32.18 -11.56
C MET A 287 19.80 -32.52 -12.10
N HIS A 288 20.60 -33.29 -11.34
CA HIS A 288 21.90 -33.78 -11.81
C HIS A 288 21.82 -34.71 -13.02
N ALA A 289 20.73 -35.47 -13.11
CA ALA A 289 20.46 -36.33 -14.26
C ALA A 289 19.85 -35.56 -15.47
N GLY A 290 19.66 -34.24 -15.36
CA GLY A 290 19.03 -33.44 -16.41
C GLY A 290 17.52 -33.69 -16.58
N ILE A 291 16.87 -34.31 -15.56
CA ILE A 291 15.44 -34.64 -15.59
C ILE A 291 14.66 -33.45 -15.01
N PRO A 292 13.73 -32.83 -15.77
CA PRO A 292 12.91 -31.75 -15.28
C PRO A 292 12.04 -32.16 -14.09
N LEU A 293 11.95 -31.28 -13.08
CA LEU A 293 11.07 -31.49 -11.93
C LEU A 293 9.61 -31.19 -12.31
N THR A 294 8.72 -32.07 -11.92
CA THR A 294 7.26 -31.87 -12.00
C THR A 294 6.79 -30.98 -10.86
N ASP A 295 5.53 -30.49 -10.93
CA ASP A 295 4.91 -29.72 -9.84
C ASP A 295 4.84 -30.54 -8.52
N ALA A 296 4.59 -31.85 -8.62
CA ALA A 296 4.60 -32.77 -7.51
C ALA A 296 5.99 -32.88 -6.84
N ASP A 297 7.06 -32.89 -7.63
CA ASP A 297 8.45 -32.87 -7.12
C ASP A 297 8.78 -31.55 -6.44
N ARG A 298 8.27 -30.43 -6.94
CA ARG A 298 8.55 -29.09 -6.40
C ARG A 298 7.82 -28.80 -5.10
N ARG A 299 6.62 -29.35 -4.91
CA ARG A 299 5.78 -29.05 -3.75
C ARG A 299 6.50 -29.26 -2.39
N PRO A 300 7.21 -30.39 -2.12
CA PRO A 300 7.96 -30.56 -0.88
C PRO A 300 9.08 -29.54 -0.69
N TRP A 301 9.71 -29.09 -1.76
CA TRP A 301 10.71 -28.03 -1.74
C TRP A 301 10.09 -26.66 -1.41
N LEU A 302 8.99 -26.30 -2.05
CA LEU A 302 8.28 -25.04 -1.78
C LEU A 302 7.79 -24.97 -0.33
N LEU A 303 7.36 -26.10 0.25
CA LEU A 303 6.99 -26.16 1.66
C LEU A 303 8.19 -25.91 2.58
N ARG A 304 9.39 -26.41 2.26
CA ARG A 304 10.60 -26.10 3.03
C ARG A 304 11.00 -24.63 2.94
N VAL A 305 10.80 -23.99 1.78
CA VAL A 305 10.96 -22.54 1.63
C VAL A 305 9.97 -21.79 2.54
N ALA A 306 8.70 -22.22 2.54
CA ALA A 306 7.67 -21.66 3.40
C ALA A 306 7.98 -21.88 4.89
N ASP A 307 8.47 -23.07 5.29
CA ASP A 307 8.87 -23.39 6.66
C ASP A 307 10.02 -22.48 7.14
N TRP A 308 11.00 -22.19 6.26
CA TRP A 308 12.08 -21.25 6.59
C TRP A 308 11.52 -19.83 6.81
N ILE A 309 10.62 -19.39 5.95
CA ILE A 309 9.93 -18.09 6.09
C ILE A 309 9.17 -18.04 7.42
N ASP A 310 8.41 -19.08 7.76
CA ASP A 310 7.64 -19.15 9.00
C ASP A 310 8.54 -19.17 10.24
N HIS A 311 9.72 -19.76 10.14
CA HIS A 311 10.74 -19.70 11.21
C HIS A 311 11.24 -18.25 11.42
N GLN A 312 11.56 -17.52 10.35
CA GLN A 312 11.97 -16.10 10.46
C GLN A 312 10.86 -15.25 11.09
N ARG A 313 9.61 -15.49 10.70
CA ARG A 313 8.42 -14.81 11.27
C ARG A 313 8.29 -15.11 12.77
N ALA A 314 8.35 -16.36 13.15
CA ALA A 314 8.21 -16.79 14.54
C ALA A 314 9.32 -16.21 15.44
N THR A 315 10.54 -16.10 14.93
CA THR A 315 11.69 -15.53 15.63
C THR A 315 11.78 -14.00 15.50
N LYS A 316 10.87 -13.38 14.74
CA LYS A 316 10.87 -11.94 14.46
C LYS A 316 12.20 -11.45 13.89
N GLN A 317 12.81 -12.22 13.00
CA GLN A 317 14.06 -11.88 12.34
C GLN A 317 13.82 -11.53 10.87
N PRO A 318 14.45 -10.48 10.34
CA PRO A 318 14.43 -10.22 8.91
C PRO A 318 15.22 -11.30 8.18
N GLY A 319 14.82 -11.57 6.93
CA GLY A 319 15.49 -12.59 6.15
C GLY A 319 15.37 -12.40 4.66
N ILE A 320 16.25 -13.03 3.92
CA ILE A 320 16.29 -13.04 2.47
C ILE A 320 16.39 -14.47 2.01
N ILE A 321 15.50 -14.91 1.13
CA ILE A 321 15.56 -16.24 0.53
C ILE A 321 15.43 -16.14 -0.98
N THR A 322 16.21 -16.94 -1.71
CA THR A 322 16.05 -17.08 -3.16
C THR A 322 15.08 -18.19 -3.49
N CYS A 323 14.24 -18.00 -4.49
CA CYS A 323 13.37 -19.04 -5.04
C CYS A 323 13.00 -18.69 -6.48
N SER A 324 13.05 -19.66 -7.41
CA SER A 324 12.62 -19.38 -8.79
C SER A 324 11.15 -18.94 -8.87
N ALA A 325 10.26 -19.56 -8.11
CA ALA A 325 8.84 -19.19 -7.90
C ALA A 325 8.08 -18.83 -9.18
N LEU A 326 8.31 -19.61 -10.26
CA LEU A 326 7.92 -19.27 -11.63
C LEU A 326 6.40 -19.25 -11.87
N LYS A 327 5.62 -20.05 -11.12
CA LYS A 327 4.17 -20.10 -11.26
C LYS A 327 3.49 -19.37 -10.10
N ARG A 328 2.30 -18.80 -10.36
CA ARG A 328 1.45 -18.22 -9.33
C ARG A 328 1.19 -19.21 -8.19
N SER A 329 0.86 -20.44 -8.52
CA SER A 329 0.60 -21.49 -7.53
C SER A 329 1.79 -21.83 -6.62
N TYR A 330 3.03 -21.56 -7.07
CA TYR A 330 4.23 -21.71 -6.23
C TYR A 330 4.35 -20.53 -5.26
N ARG A 331 4.07 -19.31 -5.76
CA ARG A 331 4.07 -18.09 -4.96
C ARG A 331 2.98 -18.11 -3.89
N ASP A 332 1.81 -18.68 -4.21
CA ASP A 332 0.74 -18.88 -3.22
C ASP A 332 1.16 -19.79 -2.06
N ILE A 333 2.06 -20.76 -2.28
CA ILE A 333 2.60 -21.60 -1.21
C ILE A 333 3.59 -20.84 -0.32
N ILE A 334 4.48 -20.04 -0.91
CA ILE A 334 5.59 -19.39 -0.18
C ILE A 334 5.21 -18.03 0.39
N VAL A 335 4.32 -17.28 -0.25
CA VAL A 335 3.79 -16.01 0.24
C VAL A 335 2.52 -16.23 1.04
N GLY A 336 1.46 -16.81 0.44
CA GLY A 336 0.19 -17.13 1.11
C GLY A 336 -0.30 -16.01 2.01
N ASP A 337 -0.68 -16.35 3.24
CA ASP A 337 -1.13 -15.41 4.28
C ASP A 337 0.04 -14.82 5.11
N ARG A 338 1.19 -14.59 4.49
CA ARG A 338 2.40 -14.06 5.14
C ARG A 338 2.64 -12.62 4.75
N PRO A 339 2.01 -11.68 5.43
CA PRO A 339 2.05 -10.25 5.07
C PRO A 339 3.43 -9.62 5.21
N GLU A 340 4.36 -10.22 5.96
CA GLU A 340 5.74 -9.76 6.09
C GLU A 340 6.61 -10.10 4.88
N VAL A 341 6.14 -11.02 4.02
CA VAL A 341 6.88 -11.48 2.84
C VAL A 341 6.73 -10.47 1.70
N ARG A 342 7.87 -10.03 1.17
CA ARG A 342 7.93 -9.16 -0.02
C ARG A 342 8.55 -9.94 -1.17
N LEU A 343 7.81 -10.04 -2.24
CA LEU A 343 8.28 -10.67 -3.47
C LEU A 343 9.12 -9.68 -4.27
N VAL A 344 10.36 -10.02 -4.57
CA VAL A 344 11.26 -9.22 -5.43
C VAL A 344 11.47 -9.98 -6.72
N TYR A 345 10.88 -9.49 -7.81
CA TYR A 345 10.98 -10.11 -9.12
C TYR A 345 12.11 -9.48 -9.94
N LEU A 346 13.16 -10.25 -10.21
CA LEU A 346 14.25 -9.86 -11.09
C LEU A 346 13.87 -10.19 -12.55
N ARG A 347 13.44 -9.15 -13.29
CA ARG A 347 12.96 -9.26 -14.65
C ARG A 347 14.08 -9.02 -15.65
N GLY A 348 14.33 -9.95 -16.56
CA GLY A 348 15.34 -9.80 -17.60
C GLY A 348 14.90 -10.33 -18.95
N GLY A 349 15.31 -9.66 -20.02
CA GLY A 349 15.13 -10.15 -21.37
C GLY A 349 15.97 -11.41 -21.64
N ARG A 350 15.49 -12.26 -22.57
CA ARG A 350 16.10 -13.55 -22.91
C ARG A 350 17.59 -13.45 -23.22
N ASP A 351 17.99 -12.46 -24.01
CA ASP A 351 19.37 -12.31 -24.48
C ASP A 351 20.32 -12.00 -23.31
N LEU A 352 19.92 -11.10 -22.42
CA LEU A 352 20.67 -10.75 -21.22
C LEU A 352 20.81 -11.94 -20.25
N LEU A 353 19.75 -12.73 -20.09
CA LEU A 353 19.76 -13.93 -19.25
C LEU A 353 20.68 -15.02 -19.81
N ALA A 354 20.68 -15.18 -21.16
CA ALA A 354 21.57 -16.11 -21.84
C ALA A 354 23.04 -15.69 -21.71
N GLU A 355 23.35 -14.39 -21.83
CA GLU A 355 24.68 -13.82 -21.60
C GLU A 355 25.17 -14.06 -20.17
N HIS A 356 24.33 -13.81 -19.16
CA HIS A 356 24.65 -14.06 -17.76
C HIS A 356 24.92 -15.55 -17.47
N LEU A 357 24.19 -16.46 -18.13
CA LEU A 357 24.42 -17.91 -17.99
C LEU A 357 25.73 -18.35 -18.68
N ALA A 358 26.06 -17.79 -19.82
CA ALA A 358 27.30 -18.10 -20.56
C ALA A 358 28.55 -17.65 -19.79
N GLY A 359 28.48 -16.56 -19.01
CA GLY A 359 29.58 -16.03 -18.21
C GLY A 359 29.82 -16.79 -16.89
N ARG A 360 29.01 -17.75 -16.49
CA ARG A 360 29.20 -18.55 -15.25
C ARG A 360 30.17 -19.68 -15.45
N HIS A 361 31.33 -19.62 -14.75
CA HIS A 361 32.27 -20.73 -14.65
C HIS A 361 31.77 -21.74 -13.61
N GLY A 362 31.55 -23.01 -14.00
CA GLY A 362 31.31 -24.13 -13.08
C GLY A 362 29.89 -24.70 -13.01
N HIS A 363 28.86 -24.07 -13.60
CA HIS A 363 27.52 -24.64 -13.75
C HIS A 363 27.08 -24.54 -15.20
N PHE A 364 27.20 -25.63 -15.93
CA PHE A 364 26.70 -25.72 -17.31
C PHE A 364 25.19 -25.95 -17.26
N MET A 365 24.41 -24.88 -17.42
CA MET A 365 22.97 -24.99 -17.63
C MET A 365 22.70 -25.01 -19.12
N PRO A 366 22.12 -26.07 -19.69
CA PRO A 366 21.77 -26.12 -21.09
C PRO A 366 20.80 -24.97 -21.46
N ALA A 367 20.98 -24.36 -22.63
CA ALA A 367 20.08 -23.30 -23.14
C ALA A 367 18.60 -23.74 -23.19
N ALA A 368 18.36 -25.03 -23.39
CA ALA A 368 17.02 -25.62 -23.34
C ALA A 368 16.33 -25.48 -21.99
N LEU A 369 17.07 -25.44 -20.88
CA LEU A 369 16.51 -25.31 -19.55
C LEU A 369 16.08 -23.86 -19.26
N LEU A 370 16.82 -22.86 -19.77
CA LEU A 370 16.41 -21.46 -19.71
C LEU A 370 15.10 -21.24 -20.47
N GLN A 371 15.00 -21.79 -21.70
CA GLN A 371 13.76 -21.67 -22.46
C GLN A 371 12.58 -22.29 -21.73
N SER A 372 12.74 -23.50 -21.17
CA SER A 372 11.70 -24.16 -20.38
C SER A 372 11.26 -23.34 -19.16
N GLN A 373 12.18 -22.59 -18.52
CA GLN A 373 11.83 -21.72 -17.40
C GLN A 373 11.10 -20.48 -17.87
N LEU A 374 11.48 -19.88 -18.99
CA LEU A 374 10.78 -18.74 -19.59
C LEU A 374 9.36 -19.14 -20.03
N ASP A 375 9.20 -20.34 -20.62
CA ASP A 375 7.89 -20.86 -21.02
C ASP A 375 6.99 -21.20 -19.80
N THR A 376 7.59 -21.46 -18.65
CA THR A 376 6.88 -21.77 -17.39
C THR A 376 6.59 -20.52 -16.58
N LEU A 377 7.30 -19.43 -16.83
CA LEU A 377 7.19 -18.20 -16.04
C LEU A 377 5.82 -17.55 -16.23
N GLU A 378 5.07 -17.54 -15.18
CA GLU A 378 3.91 -16.65 -14.99
C GLU A 378 4.44 -15.41 -14.27
N GLU A 379 4.59 -14.27 -14.98
CA GLU A 379 5.03 -13.03 -14.32
C GLU A 379 4.10 -12.69 -13.16
N PRO A 380 4.65 -12.20 -12.02
CA PRO A 380 3.80 -11.82 -10.90
C PRO A 380 2.78 -10.77 -11.30
N ASP A 381 1.52 -11.04 -10.97
CA ASP A 381 0.41 -10.12 -11.18
C ASP A 381 0.54 -8.91 -10.22
N PRO A 382 0.11 -7.69 -10.61
CA PRO A 382 0.08 -6.53 -9.72
C PRO A 382 -0.62 -6.77 -8.37
N THR A 383 -1.58 -7.71 -8.29
CA THR A 383 -2.23 -8.08 -7.03
C THR A 383 -1.33 -8.83 -6.05
N GLU A 384 -0.18 -9.35 -6.52
CA GLU A 384 0.85 -9.97 -5.69
C GLU A 384 1.83 -8.93 -5.09
N ASP A 385 1.67 -7.66 -5.44
CA ASP A 385 2.49 -6.51 -5.01
C ASP A 385 4.02 -6.77 -5.10
N PRO A 386 4.54 -7.26 -6.25
CA PRO A 386 5.96 -7.55 -6.39
C PRO A 386 6.77 -6.26 -6.53
N LEU A 387 7.95 -6.23 -5.91
CA LEU A 387 9.00 -5.29 -6.30
C LEU A 387 9.65 -5.80 -7.59
N THR A 388 9.21 -5.29 -8.75
CA THR A 388 9.78 -5.68 -10.04
C THR A 388 11.00 -4.82 -10.35
N ILE A 389 12.15 -5.47 -10.53
CA ILE A 389 13.43 -4.84 -10.82
C ILE A 389 13.95 -5.33 -12.17
N ASP A 390 14.15 -4.42 -13.10
CA ASP A 390 14.73 -4.75 -14.39
C ASP A 390 16.23 -5.01 -14.29
N LEU A 391 16.67 -6.13 -14.87
CA LEU A 391 18.09 -6.47 -14.97
C LEU A 391 18.79 -5.56 -16.01
N GLY A 392 20.09 -5.37 -15.81
CA GLY A 392 20.95 -4.51 -16.63
C GLY A 392 21.94 -3.76 -15.76
N PRO A 393 21.52 -3.09 -14.66
CA PRO A 393 22.44 -2.56 -13.67
C PRO A 393 23.24 -3.65 -12.96
N SER A 394 24.40 -3.27 -12.36
CA SER A 394 25.20 -4.20 -11.54
C SER A 394 24.40 -4.69 -10.32
N PRO A 395 24.69 -5.89 -9.78
CA PRO A 395 24.00 -6.43 -8.59
C PRO A 395 23.99 -5.47 -7.41
N GLY A 396 25.07 -4.70 -7.19
CA GLY A 396 25.13 -3.69 -6.15
C GLY A 396 24.14 -2.54 -6.36
N LYS A 397 23.92 -2.09 -7.59
CA LYS A 397 22.91 -1.06 -7.92
C LYS A 397 21.50 -1.60 -7.79
N ILE A 398 21.29 -2.86 -8.16
CA ILE A 398 20.00 -3.55 -7.97
C ILE A 398 19.68 -3.61 -6.46
N ALA A 399 20.66 -4.01 -5.64
CA ALA A 399 20.50 -4.05 -4.18
C ALA A 399 20.21 -2.66 -3.60
N GLU A 400 20.89 -1.61 -4.07
CA GLU A 400 20.62 -0.21 -3.68
C GLU A 400 19.18 0.19 -4.00
N GLU A 401 18.70 -0.13 -5.18
CA GLU A 401 17.34 0.18 -5.60
C GLU A 401 16.31 -0.56 -4.76
N ILE A 402 16.52 -1.85 -4.48
CA ILE A 402 15.66 -2.62 -3.59
C ILE A 402 15.65 -1.99 -2.18
N ILE A 403 16.81 -1.66 -1.61
CA ILE A 403 16.92 -1.00 -0.30
C ILE A 403 16.21 0.35 -0.32
N ARG A 404 16.35 1.14 -1.38
CA ARG A 404 15.68 2.41 -1.55
C ARG A 404 14.15 2.24 -1.55
N LEU A 405 13.64 1.26 -2.29
CA LEU A 405 12.21 0.95 -2.35
C LEU A 405 11.68 0.45 -1.00
N LEU A 406 12.45 -0.38 -0.30
CA LEU A 406 12.15 -0.81 1.08
C LEU A 406 12.26 0.35 2.07
N GLY A 407 13.29 1.19 1.95
CA GLY A 407 13.60 2.31 2.84
C GLY A 407 12.71 3.53 2.61
N ALA A 408 12.22 3.78 1.41
CA ALA A 408 11.13 4.72 1.18
C ALA A 408 9.88 4.33 1.98
N SER A 409 9.71 3.03 2.26
CA SER A 409 8.72 2.54 3.24
C SER A 409 9.16 2.75 4.70
N ALA A 410 10.45 2.79 5.02
CA ALA A 410 10.99 2.85 6.40
C ALA A 410 11.35 4.28 6.87
N ALA A 411 11.83 5.16 5.98
CA ALA A 411 12.31 6.50 6.34
C ALA A 411 11.22 7.45 6.86
N ILE A 412 9.95 7.16 6.59
CA ILE A 412 8.81 7.89 7.16
C ILE A 412 8.58 7.49 8.64
N GLY A 413 9.18 6.38 9.11
CA GLY A 413 9.05 5.89 10.50
C GLY A 413 10.06 6.47 11.50
N GLN A 414 11.21 6.99 11.05
CA GLN A 414 12.25 7.47 11.95
C GLN A 414 12.10 8.93 12.40
N ARG A 415 11.22 9.73 11.79
CA ARG A 415 10.98 11.13 12.21
C ARG A 415 10.07 11.31 13.45
N VAL A 416 9.53 10.25 14.01
CA VAL A 416 8.63 10.31 15.18
C VAL A 416 9.32 9.90 16.50
N VAL A 417 10.55 9.39 16.46
CA VAL A 417 11.22 8.87 17.69
C VAL A 417 12.16 9.87 18.36
N HIS A 418 12.43 11.06 17.79
CA HIS A 418 13.39 12.03 18.36
C HIS A 418 12.78 13.12 19.26
N TRP A 419 11.53 12.97 19.75
CA TRP A 419 10.90 13.93 20.66
C TRP A 419 10.66 13.41 22.09
N ARG A 420 11.41 12.43 22.56
CA ARG A 420 11.19 11.87 23.91
C ARG A 420 12.43 11.56 24.72
N MET A 421 13.51 12.31 24.59
CA MET A 421 14.65 12.18 25.50
C MET A 421 15.41 13.50 25.72
N GLU A 422 14.70 14.58 26.12
CA GLU A 422 15.35 15.75 26.75
C GLU A 422 14.35 16.48 27.65
N GLU A 423 13.86 15.80 28.68
CA GLU A 423 13.28 16.47 29.87
C GLU A 423 13.36 15.50 31.06
N SER A 424 14.55 15.29 31.57
CA SER A 424 14.75 14.93 32.99
C SER A 424 16.25 14.89 33.31
N ALA A 425 16.87 16.07 33.39
CA ALA A 425 18.09 16.28 34.13
C ALA A 425 18.26 17.77 34.35
N ASP A 426 17.52 18.32 35.26
CA ASP A 426 17.99 19.40 36.12
C ASP A 426 16.93 19.68 37.23
N ALA A 427 17.07 19.01 38.33
CA ALA A 427 16.53 19.44 39.63
C ALA A 427 17.30 18.71 40.74
N GLY A 428 18.32 19.33 41.22
CA GLY A 428 18.99 18.86 42.43
C GLY A 428 20.40 19.43 42.58
N GLU A 429 20.48 20.43 43.34
CA GLU A 429 21.49 20.73 44.36
C GLU A 429 21.80 22.23 44.46
N GLY A 430 21.60 22.75 45.61
CA GLY A 430 22.09 24.05 45.96
C GLY A 430 21.48 24.61 47.24
N GLN A 431 21.83 24.09 48.38
CA GLN A 431 21.86 24.80 49.66
C GLN A 431 23.24 25.47 49.81
N PRO A 432 23.40 26.38 50.79
CA PRO A 432 22.56 26.84 51.87
C PRO A 432 22.00 28.25 51.72
#